data_5978771e9a2b6ce520facdd268857ce9
#
_entry.id   5978771e9a2b6ce520facdd268857ce9
#
_cell.length_a   1.000
_cell.length_b   1.000
_cell.length_c   1.000
_cell.angle_alpha   90.00
_cell.angle_beta   90.00
_cell.angle_gamma   90.00
#
_symmetry.space_group_name_H-M   'P 1'
#
loop_
_entity.id
_entity.type
_entity.pdbx_description
1 polymer ?
#
loop_
_entity_poly.entity_id
_entity_poly.type
_entity_poly.pdbx_seq_one_letter_code
_entity_poly.pdbx_strand_id
1 'polypeptide(L)'
;MKKILIIGGAGFIGLNLARYLKNKTTNRITIADNLSRGKMDNDFESIIDSENVSFVQLDLTRSEDFNKLEENYDFVYMLAAVVGVNNTLKNPSEIIRINTLLTINTLEWLKNINVKKVVFTSTSENYAGTIDNFEYKIPTPEDVPLTIVDVSHPRYTYAITKILGESGFLNYSK
;
A
#
# COMPACT_ATOMS: atom_id res chain seq x y z
N MET A 1 -9.97 13.23 -18.14
CA MET A 1 -8.63 13.00 -17.54
C MET A 1 -8.82 12.44 -16.15
N LYS A 2 -8.21 11.29 -15.84
CA LYS A 2 -8.30 10.67 -14.51
C LYS A 2 -7.11 11.11 -13.66
N LYS A 3 -7.38 11.46 -12.40
CA LYS A 3 -6.34 11.74 -11.40
C LYS A 3 -6.06 10.49 -10.59
N ILE A 4 -4.81 10.06 -10.57
CA ILE A 4 -4.38 8.79 -9.96
C ILE A 4 -3.24 9.08 -8.97
N LEU A 5 -3.40 8.61 -7.74
CA LEU A 5 -2.33 8.61 -6.74
C LEU A 5 -1.79 7.20 -6.55
N ILE A 6 -0.47 7.06 -6.55
CA ILE A 6 0.23 5.80 -6.27
C ILE A 6 1.11 6.01 -5.04
N ILE A 7 0.65 5.54 -3.88
CA ILE A 7 1.39 5.56 -2.63
C ILE A 7 2.33 4.34 -2.59
N GLY A 8 3.62 4.57 -2.43
CA GLY A 8 4.66 3.55 -2.61
C GLY A 8 5.04 3.36 -4.08
N GLY A 9 4.93 4.43 -4.88
CA GLY A 9 5.07 4.38 -6.32
C GLY A 9 6.49 4.25 -6.84
N ALA A 10 7.52 4.50 -6.01
CA ALA A 10 8.92 4.23 -6.35
C ALA A 10 9.34 2.78 -6.05
N GLY A 11 8.47 1.97 -5.45
CA GLY A 11 8.69 0.54 -5.28
C GLY A 11 8.43 -0.25 -6.56
N PHE A 12 8.82 -1.54 -6.58
CA PHE A 12 8.73 -2.39 -7.77
C PHE A 12 7.34 -2.42 -8.42
N ILE A 13 6.29 -2.66 -7.64
CA ILE A 13 4.91 -2.72 -8.16
C ILE A 13 4.46 -1.33 -8.62
N GLY A 14 4.68 -0.31 -7.79
CA GLY A 14 4.25 1.05 -8.07
C GLY A 14 4.89 1.64 -9.32
N LEU A 15 6.19 1.41 -9.51
CA LEU A 15 6.93 1.84 -10.68
C LEU A 15 6.37 1.24 -11.98
N ASN A 16 6.12 -0.08 -11.98
CA ASN A 16 5.55 -0.76 -13.15
C ASN A 16 4.11 -0.33 -13.42
N LEU A 17 3.32 -0.07 -12.38
CA LEU A 17 1.98 0.49 -12.51
C LEU A 17 2.02 1.90 -13.10
N ALA A 18 2.88 2.76 -12.59
CA ALA A 18 3.07 4.12 -13.12
C ALA A 18 3.50 4.09 -14.59
N ARG A 19 4.46 3.23 -14.94
CA ARG A 19 4.92 3.01 -16.33
C ARG A 19 3.76 2.59 -17.25
N TYR A 20 2.92 1.67 -16.81
CA TYR A 20 1.75 1.26 -17.58
C TYR A 20 0.74 2.41 -17.76
N LEU A 21 0.44 3.11 -16.68
CA LEU A 21 -0.59 4.15 -16.67
C LEU A 21 -0.16 5.43 -17.40
N LYS A 22 1.13 5.80 -17.41
CA LYS A 22 1.62 7.01 -18.08
C LYS A 22 1.38 7.01 -19.59
N ASN A 23 1.37 5.82 -20.19
CA ASN A 23 1.10 5.66 -21.61
C ASN A 23 -0.39 5.89 -21.98
N LYS A 24 -1.26 6.06 -20.98
CA LYS A 24 -2.64 6.47 -21.16
C LYS A 24 -2.72 7.99 -21.03
N THR A 25 -2.65 8.70 -22.13
CA THR A 25 -2.59 10.19 -22.20
C THR A 25 -3.71 10.94 -21.48
N THR A 26 -4.77 10.23 -21.09
CA THR A 26 -5.89 10.78 -20.32
C THR A 26 -5.69 10.72 -18.80
N ASN A 27 -4.57 10.23 -18.32
CA ASN A 27 -4.28 10.12 -16.90
C ASN A 27 -3.31 11.20 -16.43
N ARG A 28 -3.54 11.72 -15.21
CA ARG A 28 -2.58 12.51 -14.44
C ARG A 28 -2.20 11.68 -13.22
N ILE A 29 -0.92 11.39 -13.06
CA ILE A 29 -0.42 10.45 -12.06
C ILE A 29 0.42 11.23 -11.05
N THR A 30 0.13 11.04 -9.77
CA THR A 30 0.98 11.49 -8.67
C THR A 30 1.60 10.26 -8.02
N ILE A 31 2.91 10.19 -7.98
CA ILE A 31 3.68 9.18 -7.25
C ILE A 31 4.06 9.78 -5.90
N ALA A 32 3.70 9.10 -4.81
CA ALA A 32 4.04 9.46 -3.45
C ALA A 32 4.91 8.36 -2.82
N ASP A 33 6.14 8.69 -2.40
CA ASP A 33 7.08 7.72 -1.83
C ASP A 33 8.12 8.43 -0.95
N ASN A 34 8.63 7.75 0.07
CA ASN A 34 9.70 8.30 0.92
C ASN A 34 11.11 7.87 0.46
N LEU A 35 11.20 7.04 -0.58
CA LEU A 35 12.43 6.47 -1.13
C LEU A 35 13.22 5.60 -0.14
N SER A 36 12.57 5.06 0.90
CA SER A 36 13.24 4.18 1.87
C SER A 36 13.70 2.86 1.24
N ARG A 37 13.05 2.42 0.15
CA ARG A 37 13.40 1.23 -0.65
C ARG A 37 13.53 1.54 -2.13
N GLY A 38 12.73 2.45 -2.65
CA GLY A 38 12.84 2.98 -4.00
C GLY A 38 14.12 3.78 -4.17
N LYS A 39 14.56 3.96 -5.41
CA LYS A 39 15.75 4.73 -5.75
C LYS A 39 15.39 5.74 -6.83
N MET A 40 16.04 6.91 -6.77
CA MET A 40 16.11 7.83 -7.90
C MET A 40 17.16 7.30 -8.88
N ASP A 41 16.76 6.33 -9.68
CA ASP A 41 17.58 5.79 -10.76
C ASP A 41 17.01 6.20 -12.13
N ASN A 42 17.77 5.97 -13.18
CA ASN A 42 17.38 6.36 -14.54
C ASN A 42 16.01 5.81 -14.94
N ASP A 43 15.61 4.66 -14.39
CA ASP A 43 14.34 4.02 -14.69
C ASP A 43 13.17 4.80 -14.06
N PHE A 44 13.31 5.23 -12.81
CA PHE A 44 12.33 6.06 -12.12
C PHE A 44 12.29 7.48 -12.72
N GLU A 45 13.45 8.08 -12.96
CA GLU A 45 13.57 9.41 -13.60
C GLU A 45 12.85 9.45 -14.94
N SER A 46 13.02 8.42 -15.78
CA SER A 46 12.34 8.31 -17.10
C SER A 46 10.80 8.29 -16.99
N ILE A 47 10.27 7.98 -15.83
CA ILE A 47 8.82 7.95 -15.58
C ILE A 47 8.34 9.32 -15.10
N ILE A 48 9.04 9.94 -14.15
CA ILE A 48 8.65 11.24 -13.58
C ILE A 48 8.92 12.42 -14.52
N ASP A 49 9.80 12.27 -15.51
CA ASP A 49 10.03 13.27 -16.57
C ASP A 49 8.85 13.37 -17.57
N SER A 50 7.85 12.51 -17.45
CA SER A 50 6.67 12.56 -18.32
C SER A 50 5.73 13.70 -17.86
N GLU A 51 5.20 14.49 -18.80
CA GLU A 51 4.34 15.65 -18.53
C GLU A 51 3.11 15.35 -17.67
N ASN A 52 2.63 14.10 -17.71
CA ASN A 52 1.44 13.66 -16.98
C ASN A 52 1.77 12.91 -15.67
N VAL A 53 3.04 12.86 -15.24
CA VAL A 53 3.48 12.23 -14.00
C VAL A 53 4.15 13.27 -13.11
N SER A 54 3.79 13.29 -11.84
CA SER A 54 4.44 14.09 -10.80
C SER A 54 4.92 13.20 -9.68
N PHE A 55 6.06 13.55 -9.09
CA PHE A 55 6.59 12.87 -7.91
C PHE A 55 6.56 13.80 -6.70
N VAL A 56 6.07 13.29 -5.57
CA VAL A 56 6.08 13.98 -4.28
C VAL A 56 6.80 13.09 -3.28
N GLN A 57 7.98 13.51 -2.87
CA GLN A 57 8.71 12.80 -1.81
C GLN A 57 8.10 13.17 -0.45
N LEU A 58 7.58 12.16 0.26
CA LEU A 58 6.94 12.34 1.55
C LEU A 58 6.91 11.04 2.36
N ASP A 59 6.83 11.16 3.68
CA ASP A 59 6.73 10.03 4.59
C ASP A 59 5.31 9.97 5.19
N LEU A 60 4.48 9.09 4.68
CA LEU A 60 3.09 8.94 5.10
C LEU A 60 2.90 8.25 6.47
N THR A 61 3.98 7.91 7.16
CA THR A 61 3.91 7.65 8.61
C THR A 61 3.67 8.94 9.41
N ARG A 62 3.82 10.11 8.77
CA ARG A 62 3.60 11.44 9.31
C ARG A 62 2.31 12.00 8.69
N SER A 63 1.31 12.24 9.53
CA SER A 63 -0.01 12.72 9.05
C SER A 63 0.06 14.08 8.35
N GLU A 64 0.98 14.95 8.76
CA GLU A 64 1.18 16.26 8.15
C GLU A 64 1.67 16.21 6.71
N ASP A 65 2.34 15.15 6.29
CA ASP A 65 2.86 15.01 4.93
C ASP A 65 1.73 14.82 3.89
N PHE A 66 0.56 14.36 4.31
CA PHE A 66 -0.62 14.29 3.43
C PHE A 66 -1.09 15.65 2.91
N ASN A 67 -0.78 16.75 3.61
CA ASN A 67 -1.08 18.12 3.16
C ASN A 67 -0.36 18.51 1.85
N LYS A 68 0.62 17.73 1.42
CA LYS A 68 1.33 17.92 0.14
C LYS A 68 0.60 17.26 -1.03
N LEU A 69 -0.45 16.48 -0.77
CA LEU A 69 -1.24 15.79 -1.77
C LEU A 69 -2.48 16.60 -2.15
N GLU A 70 -3.04 16.33 -3.33
CA GLU A 70 -4.29 16.95 -3.77
C GLU A 70 -5.50 16.37 -2.99
N GLU A 71 -6.61 17.10 -2.98
CA GLU A 71 -7.85 16.70 -2.29
C GLU A 71 -8.81 15.87 -3.16
N ASN A 72 -8.46 15.63 -4.43
CA ASN A 72 -9.36 14.95 -5.38
C ASN A 72 -8.59 13.94 -6.21
N TYR A 73 -8.97 12.68 -6.12
CA TYR A 73 -8.43 11.59 -6.94
C TYR A 73 -9.56 10.68 -7.46
N ASP A 74 -9.42 10.21 -8.71
CA ASP A 74 -10.29 9.15 -9.20
C ASP A 74 -9.87 7.79 -8.62
N PHE A 75 -8.57 7.55 -8.50
CA PHE A 75 -8.01 6.31 -7.98
C PHE A 75 -6.85 6.60 -7.02
N VAL A 76 -6.83 5.87 -5.90
CA VAL A 76 -5.70 5.83 -4.96
C VAL A 76 -5.23 4.38 -4.85
N TYR A 77 -3.97 4.12 -5.20
CA TYR A 77 -3.32 2.83 -5.02
C TYR A 77 -2.43 2.88 -3.79
N MET A 78 -2.82 2.19 -2.73
CA MET A 78 -2.06 2.08 -1.48
C MET A 78 -1.16 0.84 -1.55
N LEU A 79 0.07 1.03 -2.04
CA LEU A 79 1.06 -0.03 -2.25
C LEU A 79 2.20 0.02 -1.22
N ALA A 80 2.35 1.15 -0.51
CA ALA A 80 3.41 1.33 0.47
C ALA A 80 3.27 0.35 1.64
N ALA A 81 4.34 -0.35 1.94
CA ALA A 81 4.48 -1.17 3.14
C ALA A 81 5.95 -1.53 3.36
N VAL A 82 6.34 -1.70 4.60
CA VAL A 82 7.58 -2.39 4.94
C VAL A 82 7.31 -3.89 4.85
N VAL A 83 8.04 -4.58 3.98
CA VAL A 83 7.86 -6.00 3.65
C VAL A 83 9.16 -6.78 3.74
N GLY A 84 9.06 -8.11 3.78
CA GLY A 84 10.17 -9.04 3.70
C GLY A 84 10.36 -9.85 4.97
N VAL A 85 10.45 -11.18 4.83
CA VAL A 85 10.57 -12.13 5.93
C VAL A 85 11.73 -11.80 6.88
N ASN A 86 12.89 -11.47 6.32
CA ASN A 86 14.06 -11.10 7.14
C ASN A 86 13.82 -9.84 7.97
N ASN A 87 13.11 -8.84 7.42
CA ASN A 87 12.75 -7.64 8.18
C ASN A 87 11.76 -7.98 9.30
N THR A 88 10.77 -8.81 9.00
CA THR A 88 9.76 -9.22 9.98
C THR A 88 10.37 -9.95 11.15
N LEU A 89 11.36 -10.82 10.91
CA LEU A 89 12.04 -11.56 11.96
C LEU A 89 12.99 -10.68 12.78
N LYS A 90 13.69 -9.73 12.14
CA LYS A 90 14.68 -8.88 12.81
C LYS A 90 14.09 -7.67 13.51
N ASN A 91 13.06 -7.07 12.91
CA ASN A 91 12.51 -5.78 13.34
C ASN A 91 10.96 -5.80 13.37
N PRO A 92 10.31 -6.75 14.11
CA PRO A 92 8.85 -6.89 14.09
C PRO A 92 8.12 -5.63 14.60
N SER A 93 8.66 -4.95 15.60
CA SER A 93 8.10 -3.73 16.17
C SER A 93 8.03 -2.60 15.12
N GLU A 94 9.06 -2.48 14.29
CA GLU A 94 9.13 -1.46 13.25
C GLU A 94 8.14 -1.76 12.11
N ILE A 95 7.97 -3.03 11.75
CA ILE A 95 6.94 -3.47 10.78
C ILE A 95 5.55 -3.09 11.27
N ILE A 96 5.21 -3.42 12.53
CA ILE A 96 3.92 -3.06 13.13
C ILE A 96 3.75 -1.55 13.11
N ARG A 97 4.72 -0.81 13.62
CA ARG A 97 4.65 0.64 13.72
C ARG A 97 4.43 1.31 12.37
N ILE A 98 5.30 1.04 11.39
CA ILE A 98 5.25 1.72 10.09
C ILE A 98 3.98 1.34 9.33
N ASN A 99 3.68 0.04 9.18
CA ASN A 99 2.53 -0.37 8.38
C ASN A 99 1.20 0.05 9.01
N THR A 100 1.10 0.08 10.34
CA THR A 100 -0.09 0.57 11.04
C THR A 100 -0.26 2.07 10.85
N LEU A 101 0.81 2.87 11.04
CA LEU A 101 0.76 4.32 10.81
C LEU A 101 0.40 4.67 9.37
N LEU A 102 1.03 4.00 8.39
CA LEU A 102 0.68 4.16 6.97
C LEU A 102 -0.81 3.91 6.72
N THR A 103 -1.34 2.83 7.29
CA THR A 103 -2.76 2.47 7.13
C THR A 103 -3.66 3.52 7.78
N ILE A 104 -3.46 3.82 9.06
CA ILE A 104 -4.34 4.73 9.80
C ILE A 104 -4.29 6.15 9.22
N ASN A 105 -3.10 6.69 8.98
CA ASN A 105 -2.95 8.03 8.42
C ASN A 105 -3.61 8.14 7.02
N THR A 106 -3.46 7.10 6.19
CA THR A 106 -4.11 7.06 4.87
C THR A 106 -5.64 7.04 5.02
N LEU A 107 -6.18 6.25 5.93
CA LEU A 107 -7.62 6.17 6.18
C LEU A 107 -8.18 7.50 6.70
N GLU A 108 -7.50 8.15 7.66
CA GLU A 108 -7.92 9.46 8.17
C GLU A 108 -7.87 10.56 7.10
N TRP A 109 -6.84 10.55 6.25
CA TRP A 109 -6.76 11.47 5.13
C TRP A 109 -7.88 11.25 4.10
N LEU A 110 -8.18 9.99 3.77
CA LEU A 110 -9.23 9.62 2.81
C LEU A 110 -10.63 10.11 3.23
N LYS A 111 -10.90 10.29 4.53
CA LYS A 111 -12.17 10.89 5.01
C LYS A 111 -12.36 12.34 4.57
N ASN A 112 -11.26 13.04 4.34
CA ASN A 112 -11.26 14.49 4.09
C ASN A 112 -11.10 14.85 2.62
N ILE A 113 -11.03 13.84 1.73
CA ILE A 113 -10.84 14.05 0.29
C ILE A 113 -11.92 13.34 -0.53
N ASN A 114 -12.04 13.75 -1.80
CA ASN A 114 -12.91 13.07 -2.75
C ASN A 114 -12.12 12.00 -3.50
N VAL A 115 -12.46 10.73 -3.32
CA VAL A 115 -11.87 9.60 -4.04
C VAL A 115 -12.97 8.67 -4.55
N LYS A 116 -12.87 8.22 -5.82
CA LYS A 116 -13.85 7.30 -6.40
C LYS A 116 -13.57 5.85 -6.06
N LYS A 117 -12.27 5.48 -6.01
CA LYS A 117 -11.88 4.09 -5.71
C LYS A 117 -10.50 4.07 -5.06
N VAL A 118 -10.39 3.30 -3.99
CA VAL A 118 -9.12 2.94 -3.36
C VAL A 118 -8.80 1.48 -3.66
N VAL A 119 -7.54 1.20 -3.97
CA VAL A 119 -7.00 -0.15 -4.13
C VAL A 119 -5.92 -0.35 -3.08
N PHE A 120 -6.13 -1.26 -2.16
CA PHE A 120 -5.17 -1.63 -1.13
C PHE A 120 -4.53 -2.98 -1.46
N THR A 121 -3.20 -3.07 -1.38
CA THR A 121 -2.50 -4.35 -1.56
C THR A 121 -2.45 -5.11 -0.25
N SER A 122 -3.12 -6.24 -0.20
CA SER A 122 -3.04 -7.19 0.89
C SER A 122 -1.92 -8.22 0.69
N THR A 123 -2.02 -9.39 1.26
CA THR A 123 -1.00 -10.44 1.20
C THR A 123 -1.59 -11.83 1.31
N SER A 124 -0.99 -12.81 0.63
CA SER A 124 -1.32 -14.24 0.82
C SER A 124 -0.93 -14.79 2.21
N GLU A 125 -0.08 -14.10 2.95
CA GLU A 125 0.26 -14.47 4.34
C GLU A 125 -0.97 -14.44 5.27
N ASN A 126 -2.04 -13.71 4.90
CA ASN A 126 -3.30 -13.67 5.64
C ASN A 126 -4.01 -15.02 5.67
N TYR A 127 -3.70 -15.92 4.72
CA TYR A 127 -4.27 -17.27 4.64
C TYR A 127 -3.47 -18.33 5.42
N ALA A 128 -2.32 -17.99 6.00
CA ALA A 128 -1.45 -18.97 6.64
C ALA A 128 -2.18 -19.76 7.74
N GLY A 129 -2.82 -19.07 8.68
CA GLY A 129 -3.59 -19.74 9.74
C GLY A 129 -4.87 -20.39 9.22
N THR A 130 -5.46 -19.88 8.16
CA THR A 130 -6.65 -20.45 7.52
C THR A 130 -6.36 -21.82 6.93
N ILE A 131 -5.25 -21.97 6.21
CA ILE A 131 -4.82 -23.24 5.63
C ILE A 131 -4.47 -24.24 6.74
N ASP A 132 -3.68 -23.82 7.73
CA ASP A 132 -3.21 -24.70 8.78
C ASP A 132 -4.33 -25.17 9.74
N ASN A 133 -5.30 -24.30 10.06
CA ASN A 133 -6.33 -24.59 11.05
C ASN A 133 -7.61 -25.21 10.47
N PHE A 134 -7.91 -24.96 9.17
CA PHE A 134 -9.19 -25.38 8.56
C PHE A 134 -9.02 -26.28 7.34
N GLU A 135 -7.81 -26.69 6.99
CA GLU A 135 -7.51 -27.62 5.88
C GLU A 135 -8.09 -27.18 4.53
N TYR A 136 -8.15 -25.86 4.26
CA TYR A 136 -8.64 -25.34 2.99
C TYR A 136 -7.76 -25.77 1.81
N LYS A 137 -8.40 -25.98 0.68
CA LYS A 137 -7.75 -26.36 -0.58
C LYS A 137 -6.82 -25.25 -1.10
N ILE A 138 -5.79 -25.64 -1.81
CA ILE A 138 -4.96 -24.75 -2.63
C ILE A 138 -5.33 -25.01 -4.11
N PRO A 139 -5.68 -23.98 -4.89
CA PRO A 139 -5.78 -22.54 -4.54
C PRO A 139 -6.87 -22.23 -3.51
N THR A 140 -6.56 -21.34 -2.56
CA THR A 140 -7.47 -20.96 -1.48
C THR A 140 -8.55 -20.00 -2.00
N PRO A 141 -9.85 -20.21 -1.72
CA PRO A 141 -10.91 -19.26 -2.07
C PRO A 141 -10.76 -17.91 -1.36
N GLU A 142 -11.43 -16.87 -1.89
CA GLU A 142 -11.43 -15.53 -1.28
C GLU A 142 -12.37 -15.42 -0.06
N ASP A 143 -13.43 -16.22 -0.01
CA ASP A 143 -14.47 -16.20 1.02
C ASP A 143 -14.15 -17.11 2.21
N VAL A 144 -12.95 -17.01 2.75
CA VAL A 144 -12.48 -17.81 3.87
C VAL A 144 -12.13 -16.93 5.08
N PRO A 145 -12.22 -17.48 6.31
CA PRO A 145 -11.74 -16.77 7.50
C PRO A 145 -10.23 -16.45 7.38
N LEU A 146 -9.85 -15.21 7.68
CA LEU A 146 -8.44 -14.84 7.81
C LEU A 146 -8.00 -15.09 9.24
N THR A 147 -7.01 -15.94 9.41
CA THR A 147 -6.52 -16.32 10.76
C THR A 147 -5.01 -16.32 10.83
N ILE A 148 -4.50 -16.04 12.04
CA ILE A 148 -3.08 -16.08 12.34
C ILE A 148 -2.79 -17.34 13.13
N VAL A 149 -1.71 -18.05 12.78
CA VAL A 149 -1.31 -19.31 13.43
C VAL A 149 -0.86 -19.05 14.86
N ASP A 150 0.03 -18.08 15.05
CA ASP A 150 0.62 -17.74 16.35
C ASP A 150 0.93 -16.24 16.42
N VAL A 151 0.19 -15.50 17.23
CA VAL A 151 0.38 -14.05 17.40
C VAL A 151 1.69 -13.69 18.10
N SER A 152 2.33 -14.62 18.80
CA SER A 152 3.60 -14.39 19.48
C SER A 152 4.80 -14.49 18.54
N HIS A 153 4.62 -15.14 17.39
CA HIS A 153 5.72 -15.35 16.44
C HIS A 153 5.89 -14.13 15.52
N PRO A 154 7.10 -13.53 15.47
CA PRO A 154 7.37 -12.29 14.72
C PRO A 154 6.98 -12.33 13.24
N ARG A 155 7.03 -13.51 12.61
CA ARG A 155 6.69 -13.70 11.19
C ARG A 155 5.31 -13.15 10.85
N TYR A 156 4.34 -13.28 11.75
CA TYR A 156 2.95 -12.90 11.46
C TYR A 156 2.66 -11.41 11.68
N THR A 157 3.61 -10.62 12.17
CA THR A 157 3.40 -9.19 12.37
C THR A 157 3.01 -8.46 11.08
N TYR A 158 3.59 -8.85 9.95
CA TYR A 158 3.23 -8.29 8.65
C TYR A 158 1.78 -8.63 8.25
N ALA A 159 1.40 -9.91 8.34
CA ALA A 159 0.04 -10.36 8.04
C ALA A 159 -0.99 -9.63 8.90
N ILE A 160 -0.74 -9.49 10.21
CA ILE A 160 -1.61 -8.76 11.15
C ILE A 160 -1.84 -7.31 10.67
N THR A 161 -0.79 -6.62 10.23
CA THR A 161 -0.95 -5.24 9.72
C THR A 161 -1.74 -5.19 8.42
N LYS A 162 -1.68 -6.23 7.60
CA LYS A 162 -2.46 -6.33 6.35
C LYS A 162 -3.92 -6.68 6.61
N ILE A 163 -4.24 -7.55 7.57
CA ILE A 163 -5.60 -7.82 8.03
C ILE A 163 -6.24 -6.53 8.60
N LEU A 164 -5.49 -5.77 9.41
CA LEU A 164 -5.92 -4.45 9.88
C LEU A 164 -6.25 -3.53 8.71
N GLY A 165 -5.39 -3.50 7.68
CA GLY A 165 -5.60 -2.70 6.47
C GLY A 165 -6.85 -3.11 5.72
N GLU A 166 -7.07 -4.41 5.46
CA GLU A 166 -8.29 -4.89 4.81
C GLU A 166 -9.54 -4.44 5.57
N SER A 167 -9.58 -4.72 6.88
CA SER A 167 -10.69 -4.29 7.72
C SER A 167 -10.89 -2.77 7.68
N GLY A 168 -9.81 -1.99 7.74
CA GLY A 168 -9.85 -0.55 7.68
C GLY A 168 -10.43 -0.05 6.37
N PHE A 169 -9.83 -0.38 5.23
CA PHE A 169 -10.26 0.11 3.92
C PHE A 169 -11.68 -0.33 3.55
N LEU A 170 -12.14 -1.50 4.01
CA LEU A 170 -13.51 -1.97 3.77
C LEU A 170 -14.55 -1.27 4.66
N ASN A 171 -14.19 -0.78 5.83
CA ASN A 171 -15.13 -0.22 6.81
C ASN A 171 -15.10 1.31 6.91
N TYR A 172 -14.01 1.98 6.55
CA TYR A 172 -13.94 3.44 6.52
C TYR A 172 -14.79 4.08 5.40
N SER A 173 -15.19 3.30 4.39
CA SER A 173 -16.04 3.79 3.30
C SER A 173 -17.55 3.74 3.60
N LYS A 174 -17.91 3.24 4.77
CA LYS A 174 -19.30 3.15 5.23
C LYS A 174 -19.64 4.35 6.13
#